data_e4914ceea8a42f767f43622b368b8f0a
#
_entry.id   e4914ceea8a42f767f43622b368b8f0a
#
_cell.length_a   1.000
_cell.length_b   1.000
_cell.length_c   1.000
_cell.angle_alpha   90.00
_cell.angle_beta   90.00
_cell.angle_gamma   90.00
#
_symmetry.space_group_name_H-M   'P 1'
#
loop_
_entity.id
_entity.type
_entity.pdbx_description
1 polymer ?
#
loop_
_entity_poly.entity_id
_entity_poly.type
_entity_poly.pdbx_seq_one_letter_code
_entity_poly.pdbx_strand_id
1 'polypeptide(L)'
;SIADKWRAFGWEVFEIDGHDWNEIDTALEQAIAVVGKPAMIIAHTVKGKGNAVVENQVDSHHINVDTQAKYDRYLGGLGFTYPLPYGN
;
A
#
# COMPACT_ATOMS: atom_id res chain seq x y z
N SER A 1 -18.24 4.52 8.74
CA SER A 1 -16.82 4.32 8.42
C SER A 1 -16.33 3.02 9.04
N ILE A 2 -15.29 2.45 8.44
CA ILE A 2 -14.68 1.21 8.96
C ILE A 2 -14.08 1.48 10.33
N ALA A 3 -13.43 2.61 10.51
CA ALA A 3 -12.85 2.99 11.80
C ALA A 3 -13.87 3.01 12.93
N ASP A 4 -15.03 3.60 12.68
CA ASP A 4 -16.09 3.69 13.69
C ASP A 4 -16.65 2.30 14.04
N LYS A 5 -16.71 1.40 13.08
CA LYS A 5 -17.14 0.01 13.33
C LYS A 5 -16.16 -0.71 14.26
N TRP A 6 -14.87 -0.57 14.03
CA TRP A 6 -13.86 -1.18 14.89
C TRP A 6 -13.86 -0.57 16.28
N ARG A 7 -14.02 0.76 16.38
CA ARG A 7 -14.17 1.41 17.68
C ARG A 7 -15.38 0.91 18.45
N ALA A 8 -16.49 0.69 17.74
CA ALA A 8 -17.72 0.16 18.35
C ALA A 8 -17.53 -1.24 18.92
N PHE A 9 -16.61 -2.04 18.35
CA PHE A 9 -16.24 -3.36 18.89
C PHE A 9 -15.25 -3.28 20.06
N GLY A 10 -14.82 -2.08 20.45
CA GLY A 10 -13.90 -1.90 21.57
C GLY A 10 -12.42 -1.88 21.20
N TRP A 11 -12.09 -1.73 19.93
CA TRP A 11 -10.70 -1.60 19.48
C TRP A 11 -10.22 -0.15 19.54
N GLU A 12 -8.96 0.05 19.90
CA GLU A 12 -8.29 1.33 19.65
C GLU A 12 -7.90 1.40 18.18
N VAL A 13 -8.26 2.49 17.50
CA VAL A 13 -8.11 2.59 16.04
C VAL A 13 -7.23 3.75 15.67
N PHE A 14 -6.25 3.48 14.82
CA PHE A 14 -5.34 4.47 14.23
C PHE A 14 -5.53 4.44 12.72
N GLU A 15 -5.99 5.55 12.13
CA GLU A 15 -6.09 5.68 10.68
C GLU A 15 -4.90 6.44 10.14
N ILE A 16 -4.26 5.89 9.12
CA ILE A 16 -3.03 6.45 8.55
C ILE A 16 -3.05 6.41 7.03
N ASP A 17 -2.20 7.23 6.43
CA ASP A 17 -1.78 7.04 5.04
C ASP A 17 -0.82 5.85 4.99
N GLY A 18 -1.23 4.77 4.36
CA GLY A 18 -0.45 3.53 4.27
C GLY A 18 0.79 3.63 3.36
N HIS A 19 0.98 4.77 2.71
CA HIS A 19 2.16 5.03 1.87
C HIS A 19 3.12 6.04 2.49
N ASP A 20 2.85 6.50 3.72
CA ASP A 20 3.71 7.41 4.47
C ASP A 20 4.46 6.65 5.56
N TRP A 21 5.79 6.53 5.41
CA TRP A 21 6.63 5.79 6.34
C TRP A 21 6.58 6.36 7.76
N ASN A 22 6.49 7.68 7.92
CA ASN A 22 6.42 8.31 9.23
C ASN A 22 5.10 7.98 9.93
N GLU A 23 3.99 7.99 9.20
CA GLU A 23 2.70 7.62 9.77
C GLU A 23 2.64 6.14 10.14
N ILE A 24 3.23 5.27 9.31
CA ILE A 24 3.32 3.83 9.60
C ILE A 24 4.12 3.61 10.89
N ASP A 25 5.29 4.20 11.01
CA ASP A 25 6.16 4.05 12.17
C ASP A 25 5.47 4.55 13.45
N THR A 26 4.89 5.74 13.40
CA THR A 26 4.16 6.33 14.53
C THR A 26 2.98 5.47 14.95
N ALA A 27 2.20 4.96 14.00
CA ALA A 27 1.04 4.12 14.30
C ALA A 27 1.46 2.80 14.96
N LEU A 28 2.55 2.18 14.50
CA LEU A 28 3.07 0.97 15.12
C LEU A 28 3.51 1.20 16.55
N GLU A 29 4.21 2.29 16.83
CA GLU A 29 4.61 2.66 18.20
C GLU A 29 3.39 2.88 19.10
N GLN A 30 2.39 3.61 18.61
CA GLN A 30 1.17 3.88 19.36
C GLN A 30 0.36 2.61 19.61
N ALA A 31 0.28 1.73 18.61
CA ALA A 31 -0.46 0.47 18.73
C ALA A 31 0.15 -0.46 19.79
N ILE A 32 1.48 -0.55 19.82
CA ILE A 32 2.21 -1.37 20.82
C ILE A 32 1.96 -0.85 22.23
N ALA A 33 1.78 0.45 22.40
CA ALA A 33 1.56 1.08 23.69
C ALA A 33 0.13 0.95 24.22
N VAL A 34 -0.81 0.48 23.41
CA VAL A 34 -2.22 0.30 23.85
C VAL A 34 -2.32 -0.81 24.89
N VAL A 35 -3.03 -0.51 25.98
CA VAL A 35 -3.24 -1.45 27.10
C VAL A 35 -4.74 -1.63 27.32
N GLY A 36 -5.15 -2.86 27.62
CA GLY A 36 -6.53 -3.16 28.01
C GLY A 36 -7.51 -3.39 26.88
N LYS A 37 -7.09 -3.19 25.63
CA LYS A 37 -7.91 -3.49 24.45
C LYS A 37 -7.01 -3.73 23.24
N PRO A 38 -7.50 -4.40 22.19
CA PRO A 38 -6.72 -4.59 20.98
C PRO A 38 -6.59 -3.30 20.18
N ALA A 39 -5.54 -3.20 19.40
CA ALA A 39 -5.28 -2.08 18.51
C ALA A 39 -5.49 -2.47 17.05
N MET A 40 -6.08 -1.57 16.27
CA MET A 40 -6.30 -1.70 14.84
C MET A 40 -5.64 -0.54 14.13
N ILE A 41 -4.80 -0.84 13.15
CA ILE A 41 -4.27 0.18 12.24
C ILE A 41 -4.99 0.03 10.91
N ILE A 42 -5.64 1.11 10.48
CA ILE A 42 -6.28 1.18 9.16
C ILE A 42 -5.38 2.02 8.27
N ALA A 43 -4.71 1.35 7.35
CA ALA A 43 -3.81 1.98 6.40
C ALA A 43 -4.56 2.24 5.09
N HIS A 44 -4.79 3.51 4.77
CA HIS A 44 -5.38 3.89 3.50
C HIS A 44 -4.32 3.80 2.41
N THR A 45 -4.57 2.96 1.42
CA THR A 45 -3.62 2.68 0.36
C THR A 45 -4.23 2.86 -1.01
N VAL A 46 -3.38 3.13 -1.98
CA VAL A 46 -3.73 3.15 -3.40
C VAL A 46 -3.22 1.87 -4.03
N LYS A 47 -4.12 1.08 -4.60
CA LYS A 47 -3.77 -0.17 -5.27
C LYS A 47 -2.77 0.09 -6.40
N GLY A 48 -1.66 -0.65 -6.40
CA GLY A 48 -0.62 -0.48 -7.41
C GLY A 48 0.23 0.78 -7.26
N LYS A 49 0.21 1.40 -6.09
CA LYS A 49 0.97 2.62 -5.82
C LYS A 49 2.42 2.51 -6.27
N GLY A 50 2.88 3.52 -7.00
CA GLY A 50 4.25 3.57 -7.50
C GLY A 50 4.40 3.10 -8.95
N ASN A 51 3.38 2.50 -9.53
CA ASN A 51 3.38 2.12 -10.95
C ASN A 51 2.23 2.84 -11.67
N ALA A 52 2.57 3.84 -12.47
CA ALA A 52 1.59 4.71 -13.11
C ALA A 52 0.64 3.97 -14.08
N VAL A 53 1.05 2.81 -14.59
CA VAL A 53 0.22 2.02 -15.52
C VAL A 53 -0.89 1.28 -14.79
N VAL A 54 -0.63 0.80 -13.57
CA VAL A 54 -1.57 -0.04 -12.83
C VAL A 54 -2.17 0.65 -11.61
N GLU A 55 -1.63 1.79 -11.23
CA GLU A 55 -2.05 2.51 -10.03
C GLU A 55 -3.53 2.86 -10.10
N ASN A 56 -4.26 2.49 -9.05
CA ASN A 56 -5.69 2.75 -8.88
C ASN A 56 -6.57 2.21 -10.03
N GLN A 57 -6.12 1.14 -10.69
CA GLN A 57 -6.88 0.48 -11.75
C GLN A 57 -7.59 -0.75 -11.22
N VAL A 58 -8.90 -0.84 -11.47
CA VAL A 58 -9.74 -1.93 -10.98
C VAL A 58 -9.30 -3.28 -11.55
N ASP A 59 -8.87 -3.31 -12.80
CA ASP A 59 -8.48 -4.50 -13.54
C ASP A 59 -7.03 -4.94 -13.31
N SER A 60 -6.29 -4.25 -12.44
CA SER A 60 -4.88 -4.55 -12.17
C SER A 60 -4.67 -5.65 -11.13
N HIS A 61 -5.73 -6.30 -10.66
CA HIS A 61 -5.63 -7.32 -9.60
C HIS A 61 -4.85 -8.55 -10.05
N HIS A 62 -5.04 -8.97 -11.29
CA HIS A 62 -4.28 -10.04 -11.92
C HIS A 62 -3.65 -9.52 -13.20
N ILE A 63 -2.33 -9.42 -13.21
CA ILE A 63 -1.57 -8.94 -14.35
C ILE A 63 -0.67 -10.05 -14.83
N ASN A 64 -0.78 -10.40 -16.11
CA ASN A 64 0.14 -11.33 -16.76
C ASN A 64 1.18 -10.53 -17.55
N VAL A 65 2.44 -10.79 -17.28
CA VAL A 65 3.56 -10.21 -18.04
C VAL A 65 4.15 -11.30 -18.90
N ASP A 66 3.44 -11.63 -19.97
CA ASP A 66 3.73 -12.77 -20.85
C ASP A 66 4.29 -12.36 -22.22
N THR A 67 4.45 -11.06 -22.45
CA THR A 67 5.06 -10.54 -23.68
C THR A 67 6.07 -9.44 -23.34
N GLN A 68 7.01 -9.23 -24.26
CA GLN A 68 8.00 -8.16 -24.11
C GLN A 68 7.32 -6.77 -24.06
N ALA A 69 6.27 -6.58 -24.85
CA ALA A 69 5.53 -5.32 -24.86
C ALA A 69 4.89 -5.01 -23.50
N LYS A 70 4.31 -6.01 -22.86
CA LYS A 70 3.73 -5.86 -21.50
C LYS A 70 4.83 -5.57 -20.48
N TYR A 71 5.93 -6.29 -20.55
CA TYR A 71 7.07 -6.06 -19.67
C TYR A 71 7.55 -4.62 -19.76
N ASP A 72 7.77 -4.11 -20.97
CA ASP A 72 8.24 -2.75 -21.19
C ASP A 72 7.23 -1.72 -20.67
N ARG A 73 5.94 -1.97 -20.89
CA ARG A 73 4.86 -1.09 -20.44
C ARG A 73 4.82 -0.97 -18.91
N TYR A 74 4.85 -2.09 -18.21
CA TYR A 74 4.80 -2.08 -16.75
C TYR A 74 6.08 -1.57 -16.12
N LEU A 75 7.22 -1.86 -16.71
CA LEU A 75 8.51 -1.32 -16.27
C LEU A 75 8.54 0.21 -16.44
N GLY A 76 8.01 0.71 -17.56
CA GLY A 76 7.86 2.15 -17.78
C GLY A 76 6.99 2.84 -16.77
N GLY A 77 5.95 2.15 -16.26
CA GLY A 77 5.08 2.65 -15.22
C GLY A 77 5.77 2.89 -13.88
N LEU A 78 6.89 2.21 -13.64
CA LEU A 78 7.73 2.41 -12.46
C LEU A 78 8.70 3.59 -12.59
N GLY A 79 8.79 4.20 -13.77
CA GLY A 79 9.72 5.28 -14.05
C GLY A 79 11.13 4.83 -14.40
N PHE A 80 11.32 3.52 -14.61
CA PHE A 80 12.63 2.99 -15.03
C PHE A 80 12.70 2.84 -16.54
N THR A 81 13.91 3.02 -17.06
CA THR A 81 14.22 2.72 -18.45
C THR A 81 15.06 1.44 -18.53
N TYR A 82 14.88 0.71 -19.61
CA TYR A 82 15.67 -0.49 -19.86
C TYR A 82 16.95 -0.15 -20.63
N PRO A 83 18.09 -0.76 -20.33
CA PRO A 83 18.35 -1.70 -19.22
C PRO A 83 18.39 -1.00 -17.86
N LEU A 84 18.11 -1.78 -16.81
CA LEU A 84 18.15 -1.26 -15.44
C LEU A 84 19.59 -0.88 -15.06
N PRO A 85 19.76 0.15 -14.19
CA PRO A 85 21.10 0.66 -13.89
C PRO A 85 22.01 -0.30 -13.13
N TYR A 86 21.46 -1.32 -12.48
CA TYR A 86 22.25 -2.35 -11.79
C TYR A 86 22.38 -3.63 -12.62
N GLY A 87 22.18 -3.52 -13.93
CA GLY A 87 22.39 -4.62 -14.86
C GLY A 87 21.26 -5.63 -14.87
N ASN A 88 21.45 -6.62 -15.68
CA ASN A 88 20.49 -7.70 -15.94
C ASN A 88 20.59 -8.84 -14.92
#